data_bc9e20a3a9bf6d6f6032366bd17eaa58
#
_entry.id   bc9e20a3a9bf6d6f6032366bd17eaa58
#
_cell.length_a   1.000
_cell.length_b   1.000
_cell.length_c   1.000
_cell.angle_alpha   90.00
_cell.angle_beta   90.00
_cell.angle_gamma   90.00
#
_symmetry.space_group_name_H-M   'P 1'
#
loop_
_entity.id
_entity.type
_entity.pdbx_description
1 polymer ?
#
loop_
_entity_poly.entity_id
_entity_poly.type
_entity_poly.pdbx_seq_one_letter_code
_entity_poly.pdbx_strand_id
1 'polypeptide(L)'
;MEYSAIIHDMDKRFCYAIDKDLFVIRVQVKKDDMKEVILHYEDKYIPIERKDTRMTLPMKKVATSQFHDYYEAQLQMHLICLRYFFEFTDMQGEKVYYGNYEFDKECITNRDRMFDCPQNLREEEMFEVPQWAANKVVYQIFPSRFATTQPVDKELWYKAPITPMDDLHGNLRGIIEHLDYIKDLGIDVVYLTPIFKSNSCHKYDTIDYYQVDPSFGTTEDLKELVQKSHERGMKVVLDAVYNHTGREFFAFQDILEKGEKSKYLDWYFIDELPPRGEWGEIPNFKCFGYYGGMPKLNLKNPEVEKYITDVACYWIKECDIDGWRLDVGDEISHFFWKNFRKAIKAVKKDMLIIGEIWHYAGDFLEGDEWDTVMNYPFYLNLIDLLADEKINVSQFVQNLGYLKGRLNKKCYPLMWNLIDSHDTARFLHLCHDNKKKQHLAAAFQLLLPGMPMVYYGDEYAMPGANDPDCRRGMYWDEEYQDKEMYNWYKKLMQIRKAHACIVEGEMIETITNDDDDTIVMIRKNGEETIAMLFNCGSSVKEFNEYAEKYNLLTDSAFDGKVDGLDAAVIVL
;
A
#
# COMPACT_ATOMS: atom_id res chain seq x y z
N MET A 1 9.61 22.29 -26.47
CA MET A 1 8.45 21.98 -25.59
C MET A 1 7.53 20.98 -26.27
N GLU A 2 7.18 19.87 -25.61
CA GLU A 2 6.29 18.84 -26.14
C GLU A 2 4.87 19.02 -25.56
N TYR A 3 4.01 19.68 -26.31
CA TYR A 3 2.65 20.02 -25.86
C TYR A 3 1.77 18.81 -25.55
N SER A 4 1.93 17.71 -26.30
CA SER A 4 1.13 16.49 -26.12
C SER A 4 1.40 15.76 -24.80
N ALA A 5 2.51 16.08 -24.15
CA ALA A 5 2.91 15.51 -22.85
C ALA A 5 2.51 16.40 -21.66
N ILE A 6 2.01 17.61 -21.91
CA ILE A 6 1.48 18.49 -20.87
C ILE A 6 0.05 18.06 -20.56
N ILE A 7 -0.14 17.48 -19.38
CA ILE A 7 -1.43 16.96 -18.92
C ILE A 7 -1.80 17.57 -17.59
N HIS A 8 -2.97 18.16 -17.56
CA HIS A 8 -3.62 18.62 -16.35
C HIS A 8 -5.13 18.55 -16.53
N ASP A 9 -5.79 17.89 -15.60
CA ASP A 9 -7.24 17.81 -15.49
C ASP A 9 -7.68 18.29 -14.11
N MET A 10 -8.93 18.73 -13.98
CA MET A 10 -9.49 19.15 -12.69
C MET A 10 -10.03 17.97 -11.86
N ASP A 11 -9.43 16.80 -12.02
CA ASP A 11 -9.72 15.62 -11.21
C ASP A 11 -8.81 15.54 -9.96
N LYS A 12 -9.12 14.62 -9.06
CA LYS A 12 -8.41 14.48 -7.78
C LYS A 12 -6.96 13.96 -7.91
N ARG A 13 -6.49 13.63 -9.10
CA ARG A 13 -5.07 13.31 -9.36
C ARG A 13 -4.22 14.57 -9.47
N PHE A 14 -4.82 15.65 -9.98
CA PHE A 14 -4.14 16.91 -10.28
C PHE A 14 -4.58 18.08 -9.38
N CYS A 15 -5.81 18.00 -8.85
CA CYS A 15 -6.41 19.06 -8.02
C CYS A 15 -7.05 18.44 -6.78
N TYR A 16 -6.46 18.61 -5.59
CA TYR A 16 -7.02 18.03 -4.37
C TYR A 16 -6.66 18.82 -3.11
N ALA A 17 -7.56 18.75 -2.11
CA ALA A 17 -7.31 19.31 -0.79
C ALA A 17 -6.54 18.29 0.07
N ILE A 18 -5.49 18.75 0.75
CA ILE A 18 -4.81 18.00 1.82
C ILE A 18 -5.57 18.19 3.14
N ASP A 19 -5.97 19.43 3.41
CA ASP A 19 -6.84 19.82 4.51
C ASP A 19 -7.67 21.04 4.08
N LYS A 20 -8.40 21.62 5.03
CA LYS A 20 -9.27 22.78 4.75
C LYS A 20 -8.51 24.03 4.25
N ASP A 21 -7.22 24.13 4.51
CA ASP A 21 -6.41 25.32 4.24
C ASP A 21 -5.30 25.05 3.20
N LEU A 22 -4.99 23.79 2.89
CA LEU A 22 -3.90 23.40 2.00
C LEU A 22 -4.42 22.65 0.78
N PHE A 23 -4.20 23.23 -0.39
CA PHE A 23 -4.62 22.68 -1.67
C PHE A 23 -3.43 22.42 -2.60
N VAL A 24 -3.49 21.33 -3.37
CA VAL A 24 -2.44 20.93 -4.31
C VAL A 24 -2.94 21.06 -5.73
N ILE A 25 -2.15 21.74 -6.57
CA ILE A 25 -2.28 21.73 -8.03
C ILE A 25 -1.06 21.03 -8.60
N ARG A 26 -1.29 20.05 -9.46
CA ARG A 26 -0.26 19.24 -10.12
C ARG A 26 -0.38 19.37 -11.64
N VAL A 27 0.75 19.30 -12.33
CA VAL A 27 0.79 19.16 -13.80
C VAL A 27 1.87 18.15 -14.18
N GLN A 28 1.57 17.33 -15.17
CA GLN A 28 2.52 16.39 -15.79
C GLN A 28 3.06 17.04 -17.07
N VAL A 29 4.36 16.88 -17.32
CA VAL A 29 5.05 17.34 -18.52
C VAL A 29 6.02 16.27 -19.01
N LYS A 30 6.55 16.39 -20.23
CA LYS A 30 7.62 15.51 -20.72
C LYS A 30 8.85 15.64 -19.82
N LYS A 31 9.50 14.52 -19.56
CA LYS A 31 10.75 14.45 -18.80
C LYS A 31 11.80 15.37 -19.40
N ASP A 32 12.46 16.16 -18.53
CA ASP A 32 13.57 17.07 -18.86
C ASP A 32 13.26 18.12 -19.94
N ASP A 33 11.98 18.46 -20.13
CA ASP A 33 11.53 19.44 -21.14
C ASP A 33 11.37 20.86 -20.57
N MET A 34 11.11 21.01 -19.28
CA MET A 34 10.82 22.30 -18.64
C MET A 34 11.99 22.79 -17.79
N LYS A 35 12.36 24.06 -18.02
CA LYS A 35 13.28 24.81 -17.15
C LYS A 35 12.54 25.35 -15.92
N GLU A 36 11.31 25.82 -16.12
CA GLU A 36 10.48 26.43 -15.07
C GLU A 36 9.00 26.21 -15.37
N VAL A 37 8.22 25.99 -14.32
CA VAL A 37 6.76 25.93 -14.35
C VAL A 37 6.21 26.86 -13.26
N ILE A 38 5.32 27.78 -13.65
CA ILE A 38 4.73 28.76 -12.73
C ILE A 38 3.21 28.61 -12.79
N LEU A 39 2.59 28.53 -11.60
CA LEU A 39 1.14 28.64 -11.46
C LEU A 39 0.75 30.11 -11.29
N HIS A 40 -0.12 30.62 -12.17
CA HIS A 40 -0.81 31.88 -12.01
C HIS A 40 -2.19 31.61 -11.44
N TYR A 41 -2.59 32.31 -10.36
CA TYR A 41 -3.85 32.02 -9.69
C TYR A 41 -4.49 33.28 -9.07
N GLU A 42 -5.81 33.24 -8.93
CA GLU A 42 -6.61 34.30 -8.33
C GLU A 42 -7.88 33.72 -7.69
N ASP A 43 -8.54 34.49 -6.82
CA ASP A 43 -9.89 34.19 -6.36
C ASP A 43 -10.90 34.51 -7.47
N LYS A 44 -11.69 33.52 -7.87
CA LYS A 44 -12.75 33.69 -8.90
C LYS A 44 -13.75 34.79 -8.55
N TYR A 45 -14.01 35.02 -7.27
CA TYR A 45 -15.01 36.00 -6.79
C TYR A 45 -14.48 37.43 -6.64
N ILE A 46 -13.20 37.67 -6.97
CA ILE A 46 -12.69 39.05 -7.01
C ILE A 46 -13.14 39.72 -8.32
N PRO A 47 -13.77 40.90 -8.25
CA PRO A 47 -14.19 41.66 -9.44
C PRO A 47 -13.02 41.97 -10.39
N ILE A 48 -13.31 41.98 -11.70
CA ILE A 48 -12.33 42.27 -12.78
C ILE A 48 -11.65 43.62 -12.64
N GLU A 49 -12.35 44.58 -12.06
CA GLU A 49 -11.84 45.96 -11.86
C GLU A 49 -10.66 46.01 -10.86
N ARG A 50 -10.51 44.96 -10.02
CA ARG A 50 -9.37 44.82 -9.11
C ARG A 50 -8.26 43.99 -9.80
N LYS A 51 -7.53 44.63 -10.71
CA LYS A 51 -6.54 43.98 -11.58
C LYS A 51 -5.28 43.45 -10.87
N ASP A 52 -5.02 43.86 -9.61
CA ASP A 52 -3.76 43.60 -8.90
C ASP A 52 -3.83 42.37 -7.96
N THR A 53 -4.78 41.49 -8.16
CA THR A 53 -5.01 40.35 -7.24
C THR A 53 -4.49 39.01 -7.75
N ARG A 54 -3.95 38.95 -8.98
CA ARG A 54 -3.34 37.74 -9.51
C ARG A 54 -1.99 37.50 -8.84
N MET A 55 -1.83 36.30 -8.33
CA MET A 55 -0.63 35.81 -7.69
C MET A 55 0.08 34.79 -8.58
N THR A 56 1.36 34.58 -8.34
CA THR A 56 2.17 33.57 -9.02
C THR A 56 2.89 32.71 -7.99
N LEU A 57 3.04 31.43 -8.29
CA LEU A 57 3.78 30.48 -7.46
C LEU A 57 4.63 29.56 -8.35
N PRO A 58 5.97 29.55 -8.19
CA PRO A 58 6.81 28.56 -8.85
C PRO A 58 6.44 27.16 -8.39
N MET A 59 6.27 26.24 -9.34
CA MET A 59 5.95 24.86 -9.03
C MET A 59 7.23 24.04 -8.83
N LYS A 60 7.20 23.10 -7.87
CA LYS A 60 8.33 22.21 -7.59
C LYS A 60 8.19 20.92 -8.36
N LYS A 61 9.28 20.42 -8.96
CA LYS A 61 9.35 19.05 -9.48
C LYS A 61 9.37 18.08 -8.31
N VAL A 62 8.33 17.24 -8.20
CA VAL A 62 8.13 16.32 -7.06
C VAL A 62 8.40 14.86 -7.40
N ALA A 63 8.36 14.52 -8.70
CA ALA A 63 8.63 13.18 -9.18
C ALA A 63 9.06 13.20 -10.65
N THR A 64 9.83 12.18 -11.04
CA THR A 64 10.22 11.90 -12.42
C THR A 64 9.94 10.43 -12.71
N SER A 65 9.22 10.16 -13.79
CA SER A 65 9.03 8.80 -14.34
C SER A 65 9.87 8.60 -15.60
N GLN A 66 9.70 7.45 -16.25
CA GLN A 66 10.43 7.15 -17.49
C GLN A 66 10.24 8.24 -18.58
N PHE A 67 9.03 8.78 -18.69
CA PHE A 67 8.66 9.71 -19.78
C PHE A 67 8.25 11.10 -19.31
N HIS A 68 7.96 11.27 -18.00
CA HIS A 68 7.34 12.49 -17.50
C HIS A 68 7.99 13.01 -16.23
N ASP A 69 7.98 14.32 -16.08
CA ASP A 69 8.17 15.05 -14.85
C ASP A 69 6.82 15.53 -14.31
N TYR A 70 6.69 15.56 -12.98
CA TYR A 70 5.50 16.00 -12.27
C TYR A 70 5.85 17.21 -11.42
N TYR A 71 5.11 18.31 -11.62
CA TYR A 71 5.28 19.56 -10.89
C TYR A 71 4.07 19.82 -10.01
N GLU A 72 4.30 20.30 -8.79
CA GLU A 72 3.26 20.66 -7.83
C GLU A 72 3.41 22.08 -7.31
N ALA A 73 2.27 22.76 -7.14
CA ALA A 73 2.11 23.93 -6.32
C ALA A 73 1.24 23.58 -5.11
N GLN A 74 1.63 24.04 -3.92
CA GLN A 74 0.86 23.92 -2.68
C GLN A 74 0.38 25.32 -2.29
N LEU A 75 -0.94 25.49 -2.28
CA LEU A 75 -1.60 26.74 -2.01
C LEU A 75 -2.17 26.72 -0.59
N GLN A 76 -1.60 27.54 0.28
CA GLN A 76 -2.13 27.76 1.63
C GLN A 76 -3.09 28.94 1.59
N MET A 77 -4.37 28.66 1.36
CA MET A 77 -5.36 29.72 1.23
C MET A 77 -6.78 29.19 1.38
N HIS A 78 -7.66 30.11 1.84
CA HIS A 78 -9.08 29.87 2.04
C HIS A 78 -9.86 30.58 0.94
N LEU A 79 -10.14 29.87 -0.15
CA LEU A 79 -10.94 30.39 -1.27
C LEU A 79 -12.23 29.58 -1.43
N ILE A 80 -13.25 30.21 -2.01
CA ILE A 80 -14.46 29.49 -2.42
C ILE A 80 -14.20 28.77 -3.74
N CYS A 81 -13.53 29.42 -4.68
CA CYS A 81 -13.15 28.85 -5.95
C CYS A 81 -11.83 29.46 -6.43
N LEU A 82 -10.87 28.61 -6.68
CA LEU A 82 -9.58 28.97 -7.26
C LEU A 82 -9.73 29.08 -8.78
N ARG A 83 -9.21 30.17 -9.36
CA ARG A 83 -9.05 30.35 -10.79
C ARG A 83 -7.57 30.40 -11.12
N TYR A 84 -7.10 29.67 -12.13
CA TYR A 84 -5.67 29.54 -12.41
C TYR A 84 -5.36 29.12 -13.85
N PHE A 85 -4.09 29.30 -14.24
CA PHE A 85 -3.48 28.76 -15.46
C PHE A 85 -1.98 28.56 -15.23
N PHE A 86 -1.31 27.89 -16.15
CA PHE A 86 0.11 27.59 -16.07
C PHE A 86 0.92 28.44 -17.04
N GLU A 87 2.13 28.81 -16.63
CA GLU A 87 3.19 29.34 -17.49
C GLU A 87 4.32 28.30 -17.53
N PHE A 88 4.70 27.87 -18.71
CA PHE A 88 5.82 26.96 -18.92
C PHE A 88 6.95 27.71 -19.62
N THR A 89 8.18 27.51 -19.14
CA THR A 89 9.40 27.92 -19.83
C THR A 89 10.20 26.66 -20.11
N ASP A 90 10.45 26.36 -21.38
CA ASP A 90 11.22 25.19 -21.78
C ASP A 90 12.75 25.40 -21.63
N MET A 91 13.53 24.34 -21.93
CA MET A 91 14.98 24.37 -21.82
C MET A 91 15.66 25.34 -22.80
N GLN A 92 14.98 25.78 -23.85
CA GLN A 92 15.42 26.78 -24.82
C GLN A 92 15.01 28.21 -24.43
N GLY A 93 14.16 28.35 -23.40
CA GLY A 93 13.65 29.64 -22.92
C GLY A 93 12.39 30.12 -23.66
N GLU A 94 11.75 29.24 -24.45
CA GLU A 94 10.44 29.54 -25.04
C GLU A 94 9.36 29.49 -23.94
N LYS A 95 8.49 30.52 -23.95
CA LYS A 95 7.39 30.63 -22.97
C LYS A 95 6.05 30.32 -23.63
N VAL A 96 5.21 29.56 -22.89
CA VAL A 96 3.86 29.22 -23.28
C VAL A 96 2.96 29.22 -22.06
N TYR A 97 1.71 29.64 -22.25
CA TYR A 97 0.67 29.64 -21.22
C TYR A 97 -0.37 28.57 -21.54
N TYR A 98 -0.83 27.85 -20.53
CA TYR A 98 -1.83 26.78 -20.66
C TYR A 98 -3.03 27.02 -19.76
N GLY A 99 -4.18 27.18 -20.37
CA GLY A 99 -5.48 27.31 -19.73
C GLY A 99 -6.42 26.17 -20.08
N ASN A 100 -7.70 26.35 -19.79
CA ASN A 100 -8.71 25.30 -19.80
C ASN A 100 -8.88 24.54 -21.14
N TYR A 101 -8.45 25.07 -22.29
CA TYR A 101 -8.65 24.39 -23.58
C TYR A 101 -7.45 24.45 -24.50
N GLU A 102 -6.55 25.40 -24.29
CA GLU A 102 -5.55 25.73 -25.30
C GLU A 102 -4.25 26.29 -24.72
N PHE A 103 -3.23 26.24 -25.55
CA PHE A 103 -1.96 26.89 -25.30
C PHE A 103 -1.95 28.26 -26.01
N ASP A 104 -1.39 29.26 -25.32
CA ASP A 104 -1.22 30.61 -25.85
C ASP A 104 0.24 31.07 -25.68
N LYS A 105 0.72 31.85 -26.64
CA LYS A 105 2.05 32.50 -26.57
C LYS A 105 2.02 33.77 -25.72
N GLU A 106 0.85 34.34 -25.52
CA GLU A 106 0.61 35.51 -24.68
C GLU A 106 -0.04 35.11 -23.34
N CYS A 107 0.27 35.86 -22.29
CA CYS A 107 -0.30 35.63 -20.96
C CYS A 107 -1.83 35.67 -20.99
N ILE A 108 -2.47 34.65 -20.46
CA ILE A 108 -3.94 34.51 -20.46
C ILE A 108 -4.56 35.62 -19.62
N THR A 109 -5.33 36.48 -20.24
CA THR A 109 -6.08 37.57 -19.62
C THR A 109 -7.58 37.31 -19.57
N ASN A 110 -8.09 36.50 -20.51
CA ASN A 110 -9.48 36.09 -20.54
C ASN A 110 -9.75 35.01 -19.49
N ARG A 111 -10.58 35.38 -18.51
CA ARG A 111 -10.93 34.50 -17.38
C ARG A 111 -11.66 33.23 -17.81
N ASP A 112 -12.38 33.22 -18.93
CA ASP A 112 -13.10 32.04 -19.44
C ASP A 112 -12.16 30.97 -20.02
N ARG A 113 -10.89 31.32 -20.21
CA ARG A 113 -9.84 30.40 -20.67
C ARG A 113 -9.00 29.81 -19.53
N MET A 114 -9.30 30.17 -18.28
CA MET A 114 -8.61 29.67 -17.10
C MET A 114 -9.31 28.43 -16.53
N PHE A 115 -8.58 27.63 -15.77
CA PHE A 115 -9.17 26.58 -14.96
C PHE A 115 -9.88 27.15 -13.76
N ASP A 116 -11.01 26.57 -13.37
CA ASP A 116 -11.75 26.93 -12.17
C ASP A 116 -11.87 25.70 -11.26
N CYS A 117 -11.35 25.74 -10.04
CA CYS A 117 -11.39 24.65 -9.08
C CYS A 117 -12.10 25.06 -7.79
N PRO A 118 -13.25 24.44 -7.45
CA PRO A 118 -13.95 24.70 -6.19
C PRO A 118 -13.08 24.27 -4.99
N GLN A 119 -13.04 25.12 -3.95
CA GLN A 119 -12.31 24.83 -2.70
C GLN A 119 -13.20 24.87 -1.46
N ASN A 120 -14.48 25.21 -1.61
CA ASN A 120 -15.45 25.14 -0.53
C ASN A 120 -15.94 23.70 -0.32
N LEU A 121 -15.01 22.84 0.12
CA LEU A 121 -15.21 21.41 0.27
C LEU A 121 -15.73 21.09 1.68
N ARG A 122 -16.55 20.07 1.77
CA ARG A 122 -16.93 19.43 3.03
C ARG A 122 -15.81 18.53 3.53
N GLU A 123 -15.81 18.23 4.83
CA GLU A 123 -14.84 17.30 5.41
C GLU A 123 -14.84 15.93 4.69
N GLU A 124 -16.01 15.44 4.27
CA GLU A 124 -16.15 14.16 3.56
C GLU A 124 -15.56 14.18 2.14
N GLU A 125 -15.31 15.36 1.57
CA GLU A 125 -14.68 15.50 0.24
C GLU A 125 -13.15 15.65 0.35
N MET A 126 -12.63 15.84 1.57
CA MET A 126 -11.19 15.89 1.82
C MET A 126 -10.63 14.49 1.99
N PHE A 127 -9.39 14.29 1.55
CA PHE A 127 -8.72 13.02 1.74
C PHE A 127 -8.25 12.88 3.19
N GLU A 128 -9.10 12.30 4.05
CA GLU A 128 -8.74 12.02 5.45
C GLU A 128 -8.25 10.58 5.59
N VAL A 129 -7.05 10.43 6.12
CA VAL A 129 -6.44 9.15 6.50
C VAL A 129 -6.25 9.09 8.01
N PRO A 130 -6.25 7.90 8.62
CA PRO A 130 -5.97 7.75 10.03
C PRO A 130 -4.57 8.28 10.38
N GLN A 131 -4.48 9.25 11.27
CA GLN A 131 -3.19 9.85 11.66
C GLN A 131 -2.22 8.83 12.27
N TRP A 132 -2.75 7.80 12.94
CA TRP A 132 -1.92 6.76 13.54
C TRP A 132 -1.16 5.91 12.50
N ALA A 133 -1.62 5.86 11.23
CA ALA A 133 -1.06 4.98 10.21
C ALA A 133 0.29 5.47 9.64
N ALA A 134 0.60 6.77 9.78
CA ALA A 134 1.86 7.31 9.26
C ALA A 134 3.07 6.61 9.89
N ASN A 135 4.06 6.27 9.05
CA ASN A 135 5.34 5.67 9.43
C ASN A 135 5.24 4.39 10.31
N LYS A 136 4.22 3.57 10.10
CA LYS A 136 4.04 2.31 10.80
C LYS A 136 4.58 1.13 10.00
N VAL A 137 5.00 0.08 10.73
CA VAL A 137 5.46 -1.20 10.17
C VAL A 137 4.38 -2.24 10.43
N VAL A 138 3.96 -2.90 9.35
CA VAL A 138 2.93 -3.95 9.35
C VAL A 138 3.59 -5.32 9.39
N TYR A 139 3.00 -6.25 10.13
CA TYR A 139 3.40 -7.66 10.15
C TYR A 139 2.23 -8.51 9.73
N GLN A 140 2.35 -9.15 8.58
CA GLN A 140 1.33 -10.06 8.06
C GLN A 140 1.48 -11.44 8.66
N ILE A 141 0.41 -11.95 9.26
CA ILE A 141 0.35 -13.27 9.86
C ILE A 141 -0.67 -14.14 9.14
N PHE A 142 -0.27 -15.36 8.79
CA PHE A 142 -1.15 -16.44 8.37
C PHE A 142 -1.48 -17.29 9.61
N PRO A 143 -2.67 -17.13 10.24
CA PRO A 143 -2.92 -17.62 11.61
C PRO A 143 -2.67 -19.11 11.81
N SER A 144 -3.10 -19.97 10.85
CA SER A 144 -2.92 -21.43 10.97
C SER A 144 -1.46 -21.89 10.93
N ARG A 145 -0.50 -21.00 10.60
CA ARG A 145 0.91 -21.31 10.34
C ARG A 145 1.88 -20.58 11.27
N PHE A 146 1.39 -19.62 12.05
CA PHE A 146 2.26 -18.75 12.84
C PHE A 146 2.63 -19.35 14.19
N ALA A 147 1.65 -19.63 15.04
CA ALA A 147 1.90 -20.20 16.37
C ALA A 147 0.67 -20.94 16.89
N THR A 148 0.89 -21.97 17.68
CA THR A 148 -0.16 -22.78 18.30
C THR A 148 0.08 -22.99 19.78
N THR A 149 -1.00 -23.13 20.57
CA THR A 149 -0.96 -23.53 21.97
C THR A 149 -1.08 -25.05 22.16
N GLN A 150 -1.26 -25.80 21.06
CA GLN A 150 -1.31 -27.26 21.09
C GLN A 150 0.10 -27.86 21.03
N PRO A 151 0.27 -29.14 21.42
CA PRO A 151 1.54 -29.82 21.22
C PRO A 151 1.95 -29.83 19.74
N VAL A 152 3.18 -29.39 19.49
CA VAL A 152 3.71 -29.26 18.12
C VAL A 152 4.30 -30.60 17.66
N ASP A 153 3.79 -31.13 16.54
CA ASP A 153 4.50 -32.11 15.75
C ASP A 153 5.56 -31.40 14.91
N LYS A 154 6.83 -31.50 15.31
CA LYS A 154 7.92 -30.78 14.63
C LYS A 154 8.14 -31.20 13.20
N GLU A 155 7.92 -32.49 12.85
CA GLU A 155 8.06 -32.98 11.49
C GLU A 155 7.03 -32.31 10.57
N LEU A 156 5.80 -32.15 11.05
CA LEU A 156 4.74 -31.47 10.32
C LEU A 156 4.96 -29.94 10.32
N TRP A 157 5.35 -29.35 11.46
CA TRP A 157 5.51 -27.90 11.59
C TRP A 157 6.58 -27.32 10.65
N TYR A 158 7.71 -28.03 10.52
CA TYR A 158 8.83 -27.63 9.64
C TYR A 158 8.85 -28.37 8.29
N LYS A 159 7.74 -29.02 7.92
CA LYS A 159 7.60 -29.72 6.65
C LYS A 159 7.80 -28.77 5.47
N ALA A 160 8.56 -29.22 4.48
CA ALA A 160 8.80 -28.51 3.21
C ALA A 160 8.88 -29.52 2.04
N PRO A 161 8.14 -29.33 0.93
CA PRO A 161 7.07 -28.35 0.77
C PRO A 161 5.85 -28.68 1.63
N ILE A 162 5.11 -27.64 2.05
CA ILE A 162 3.83 -27.79 2.74
C ILE A 162 2.68 -27.89 1.73
N THR A 163 1.59 -28.55 2.12
CA THR A 163 0.40 -28.73 1.27
C THR A 163 -0.84 -28.07 1.88
N PRO A 164 -1.92 -27.86 1.11
CA PRO A 164 -3.18 -27.31 1.64
C PRO A 164 -3.83 -28.19 2.71
N MET A 165 -3.51 -29.49 2.71
CA MET A 165 -4.07 -30.49 3.65
C MET A 165 -3.31 -30.54 4.97
N ASP A 166 -2.12 -29.96 5.04
CA ASP A 166 -1.31 -29.94 6.26
C ASP A 166 -1.89 -28.91 7.23
N ASP A 167 -2.45 -29.36 8.36
CA ASP A 167 -2.96 -28.48 9.40
C ASP A 167 -1.94 -28.37 10.55
N LEU A 168 -1.38 -27.18 10.72
CA LEU A 168 -0.43 -26.88 11.79
C LEU A 168 -1.10 -26.41 13.08
N HIS A 169 -2.42 -26.32 13.12
CA HIS A 169 -3.23 -25.90 14.27
C HIS A 169 -2.82 -24.55 14.89
N GLY A 170 -2.25 -23.64 14.09
CA GLY A 170 -2.01 -22.27 14.53
C GLY A 170 -3.32 -21.59 14.90
N ASN A 171 -3.28 -20.73 15.93
CA ASN A 171 -4.49 -20.14 16.50
C ASN A 171 -4.25 -18.76 17.11
N LEU A 172 -5.34 -18.04 17.46
CA LEU A 172 -5.26 -16.70 18.03
C LEU A 172 -4.52 -16.68 19.38
N ARG A 173 -4.67 -17.73 20.20
CA ARG A 173 -3.94 -17.86 21.47
C ARG A 173 -2.42 -17.93 21.24
N GLY A 174 -1.99 -18.70 20.27
CA GLY A 174 -0.57 -18.74 19.87
C GLY A 174 -0.05 -17.38 19.45
N ILE A 175 -0.84 -16.60 18.69
CA ILE A 175 -0.46 -15.23 18.32
C ILE A 175 -0.36 -14.33 19.56
N ILE A 176 -1.34 -14.41 20.48
CA ILE A 176 -1.34 -13.64 21.72
C ILE A 176 -0.07 -13.89 22.55
N GLU A 177 0.37 -15.14 22.66
CA GLU A 177 1.57 -15.52 23.39
C GLU A 177 2.87 -14.96 22.76
N HIS A 178 2.83 -14.61 21.47
CA HIS A 178 3.97 -14.06 20.74
C HIS A 178 3.91 -12.55 20.47
N LEU A 179 2.94 -11.82 21.06
CA LEU A 179 2.84 -10.37 20.88
C LEU A 179 4.07 -9.60 21.37
N ASP A 180 4.76 -10.09 22.38
CA ASP A 180 5.99 -9.46 22.88
C ASP A 180 7.14 -9.63 21.87
N TYR A 181 7.24 -10.78 21.21
CA TYR A 181 8.18 -11.00 20.10
C TYR A 181 7.90 -10.02 18.94
N ILE A 182 6.63 -9.94 18.52
CA ILE A 182 6.20 -9.06 17.44
C ILE A 182 6.54 -7.60 17.78
N LYS A 183 6.28 -7.18 19.01
CA LYS A 183 6.60 -5.82 19.47
C LYS A 183 8.10 -5.56 19.55
N ASP A 184 8.89 -6.53 20.03
CA ASP A 184 10.36 -6.41 20.15
C ASP A 184 11.04 -6.35 18.79
N LEU A 185 10.50 -7.03 17.77
CA LEU A 185 10.96 -6.90 16.39
C LEU A 185 10.81 -5.46 15.87
N GLY A 186 9.82 -4.73 16.37
CA GLY A 186 9.58 -3.33 15.98
C GLY A 186 8.28 -3.11 15.23
N ILE A 187 7.35 -4.05 15.29
CA ILE A 187 6.05 -3.97 14.59
C ILE A 187 5.08 -3.01 15.28
N ASP A 188 4.26 -2.34 14.49
CA ASP A 188 3.22 -1.42 14.95
C ASP A 188 1.81 -1.87 14.57
N VAL A 189 1.67 -2.72 13.55
CA VAL A 189 0.37 -3.19 13.05
C VAL A 189 0.45 -4.69 12.81
N VAL A 190 -0.45 -5.43 13.42
CA VAL A 190 -0.66 -6.88 13.17
C VAL A 190 -1.77 -7.01 12.14
N TYR A 191 -1.47 -7.56 10.96
CA TYR A 191 -2.45 -7.90 9.95
C TYR A 191 -2.64 -9.41 9.90
N LEU A 192 -3.88 -9.86 10.12
CA LEU A 192 -4.26 -11.27 10.05
C LEU A 192 -4.95 -11.55 8.71
N THR A 193 -4.49 -12.57 7.98
CA THR A 193 -5.28 -13.15 6.89
C THR A 193 -6.60 -13.70 7.43
N PRO A 194 -7.60 -14.11 6.61
CA PRO A 194 -8.96 -14.36 7.09
C PRO A 194 -9.04 -15.29 8.30
N ILE A 195 -9.91 -14.93 9.24
CA ILE A 195 -10.09 -15.66 10.51
C ILE A 195 -11.54 -16.16 10.72
N PHE A 196 -12.45 -15.85 9.78
CA PHE A 196 -13.85 -16.23 9.93
C PHE A 196 -14.09 -17.69 9.51
N LYS A 197 -15.19 -18.24 9.99
CA LYS A 197 -15.53 -19.66 9.79
C LYS A 197 -15.49 -20.06 8.33
N SER A 198 -14.73 -21.12 8.05
CA SER A 198 -14.49 -21.67 6.73
C SER A 198 -13.99 -23.10 6.84
N ASN A 199 -14.10 -23.89 5.76
CA ASN A 199 -13.60 -25.26 5.74
C ASN A 199 -12.14 -25.35 5.30
N SER A 200 -11.59 -24.35 4.62
CA SER A 200 -10.19 -24.35 4.19
C SER A 200 -9.25 -23.86 5.30
N CYS A 201 -7.95 -24.16 5.17
CA CYS A 201 -6.94 -23.62 6.07
C CYS A 201 -6.69 -22.12 5.84
N HIS A 202 -6.96 -21.59 4.64
CA HIS A 202 -6.75 -20.18 4.28
C HIS A 202 -7.93 -19.27 4.61
N LYS A 203 -9.14 -19.82 4.84
CA LYS A 203 -10.37 -19.12 5.24
C LYS A 203 -10.94 -18.10 4.24
N TYR A 204 -10.44 -18.03 3.00
CA TYR A 204 -11.02 -17.17 1.95
C TYR A 204 -12.38 -17.65 1.43
N ASP A 205 -12.77 -18.90 1.66
CA ASP A 205 -14.09 -19.45 1.39
C ASP A 205 -15.02 -19.33 2.61
N THR A 206 -15.29 -18.10 3.05
CA THR A 206 -16.03 -17.80 4.29
C THR A 206 -17.45 -18.34 4.27
N ILE A 207 -17.79 -19.11 5.32
CA ILE A 207 -19.11 -19.73 5.52
C ILE A 207 -20.00 -18.90 6.47
N ASP A 208 -19.39 -18.28 7.49
CA ASP A 208 -20.09 -17.44 8.45
C ASP A 208 -19.18 -16.26 8.85
N TYR A 209 -19.59 -15.06 8.45
CA TYR A 209 -18.85 -13.84 8.72
C TYR A 209 -18.98 -13.31 10.16
N TYR A 210 -19.95 -13.83 10.94
CA TYR A 210 -20.17 -13.42 12.33
C TYR A 210 -19.51 -14.35 13.34
N GLN A 211 -18.79 -15.38 12.87
CA GLN A 211 -18.13 -16.36 13.74
C GLN A 211 -16.62 -16.42 13.41
N VAL A 212 -15.78 -16.26 14.44
CA VAL A 212 -14.37 -16.66 14.34
C VAL A 212 -14.33 -18.18 14.10
N ASP A 213 -13.44 -18.62 13.22
CA ASP A 213 -13.28 -20.05 12.95
C ASP A 213 -12.93 -20.81 14.23
N PRO A 214 -13.65 -21.90 14.57
CA PRO A 214 -13.39 -22.67 15.80
C PRO A 214 -11.98 -23.23 15.88
N SER A 215 -11.28 -23.45 14.76
CA SER A 215 -9.88 -23.88 14.76
C SER A 215 -8.93 -22.77 15.23
N PHE A 216 -9.33 -21.51 15.09
CA PHE A 216 -8.54 -20.35 15.52
C PHE A 216 -8.89 -19.88 16.93
N GLY A 217 -10.08 -20.20 17.43
CA GLY A 217 -10.54 -19.79 18.74
C GLY A 217 -11.93 -19.18 18.75
N THR A 218 -12.14 -18.21 19.62
CA THR A 218 -13.44 -17.59 19.88
C THR A 218 -13.40 -16.07 19.58
N THR A 219 -14.57 -15.44 19.61
CA THR A 219 -14.66 -13.97 19.58
C THR A 219 -13.93 -13.31 20.76
N GLU A 220 -13.98 -13.95 21.92
CA GLU A 220 -13.29 -13.50 23.14
C GLU A 220 -11.76 -13.55 22.96
N ASP A 221 -11.24 -14.57 22.27
CA ASP A 221 -9.81 -14.67 21.92
C ASP A 221 -9.39 -13.53 20.99
N LEU A 222 -10.24 -13.17 20.01
CA LEU A 222 -9.97 -12.03 19.14
C LEU A 222 -10.00 -10.71 19.91
N LYS A 223 -10.98 -10.51 20.81
CA LYS A 223 -11.02 -9.32 21.68
C LYS A 223 -9.77 -9.21 22.53
N GLU A 224 -9.32 -10.32 23.11
CA GLU A 224 -8.10 -10.34 23.92
C GLU A 224 -6.86 -10.04 23.08
N LEU A 225 -6.77 -10.57 21.85
CA LEU A 225 -5.69 -10.27 20.93
C LEU A 225 -5.62 -8.76 20.62
N VAL A 226 -6.77 -8.16 20.26
CA VAL A 226 -6.84 -6.72 19.97
C VAL A 226 -6.48 -5.89 21.19
N GLN A 227 -7.07 -6.19 22.35
CA GLN A 227 -6.78 -5.50 23.61
C GLN A 227 -5.28 -5.55 23.95
N LYS A 228 -4.69 -6.75 23.95
CA LYS A 228 -3.26 -6.94 24.28
C LYS A 228 -2.32 -6.31 23.26
N SER A 229 -2.74 -6.24 21.99
CA SER A 229 -2.02 -5.49 20.96
C SER A 229 -2.06 -3.98 21.25
N HIS A 230 -3.22 -3.45 21.60
CA HIS A 230 -3.39 -2.04 21.98
C HIS A 230 -2.58 -1.68 23.25
N GLU A 231 -2.54 -2.54 24.26
CA GLU A 231 -1.72 -2.37 25.47
C GLU A 231 -0.23 -2.24 25.15
N ARG A 232 0.23 -2.83 24.03
CA ARG A 232 1.60 -2.71 23.50
C ARG A 232 1.79 -1.58 22.50
N GLY A 233 0.75 -0.76 22.26
CA GLY A 233 0.76 0.31 21.26
C GLY A 233 0.77 -0.21 19.81
N MET A 234 0.30 -1.43 19.58
CA MET A 234 0.11 -2.01 18.25
C MET A 234 -1.36 -1.95 17.84
N LYS A 235 -1.60 -1.87 16.53
CA LYS A 235 -2.91 -1.88 15.88
C LYS A 235 -3.21 -3.24 15.27
N VAL A 236 -4.49 -3.56 15.04
CA VAL A 236 -4.91 -4.83 14.44
C VAL A 236 -5.78 -4.59 13.21
N VAL A 237 -5.38 -5.19 12.10
CA VAL A 237 -6.11 -5.18 10.81
C VAL A 237 -6.57 -6.60 10.51
N LEU A 238 -7.83 -6.73 10.11
CA LEU A 238 -8.40 -8.01 9.66
C LEU A 238 -8.59 -8.02 8.14
N ASP A 239 -8.68 -9.23 7.59
CA ASP A 239 -8.97 -9.46 6.19
C ASP A 239 -10.49 -9.50 5.94
N ALA A 240 -10.93 -8.82 4.90
CA ALA A 240 -12.33 -8.64 4.53
C ALA A 240 -12.61 -9.32 3.18
N VAL A 241 -13.02 -10.57 3.22
CA VAL A 241 -13.38 -11.36 2.04
C VAL A 241 -14.82 -11.04 1.63
N TYR A 242 -15.03 -9.93 0.92
CA TYR A 242 -16.37 -9.43 0.59
C TYR A 242 -16.74 -9.60 -0.89
N ASN A 243 -15.78 -9.99 -1.73
CA ASN A 243 -16.02 -10.25 -3.14
C ASN A 243 -16.84 -11.52 -3.39
N HIS A 244 -16.67 -12.53 -2.55
CA HIS A 244 -17.26 -13.87 -2.68
C HIS A 244 -17.52 -14.49 -1.31
N THR A 245 -18.25 -15.60 -1.27
CA THR A 245 -18.44 -16.42 -0.06
C THR A 245 -17.89 -17.81 -0.31
N GLY A 246 -17.83 -18.62 0.73
CA GLY A 246 -17.73 -20.05 0.58
C GLY A 246 -19.01 -20.64 -0.03
N ARG A 247 -18.90 -21.75 -0.75
CA ARG A 247 -20.08 -22.47 -1.29
C ARG A 247 -21.07 -22.90 -0.20
N GLU A 248 -20.57 -23.15 1.01
CA GLU A 248 -21.38 -23.57 2.16
C GLU A 248 -22.04 -22.39 2.92
N PHE A 249 -21.85 -21.17 2.46
CA PHE A 249 -22.54 -20.00 3.02
C PHE A 249 -24.06 -20.15 2.89
N PHE A 250 -24.80 -19.78 3.93
CA PHE A 250 -26.24 -20.06 4.05
C PHE A 250 -27.08 -19.65 2.83
N ALA A 251 -26.75 -18.50 2.23
CA ALA A 251 -27.51 -17.99 1.09
C ALA A 251 -27.29 -18.81 -0.18
N PHE A 252 -26.05 -19.28 -0.42
CA PHE A 252 -25.75 -20.14 -1.56
C PHE A 252 -26.32 -21.55 -1.35
N GLN A 253 -26.31 -22.08 -0.14
CA GLN A 253 -26.94 -23.36 0.21
C GLN A 253 -28.47 -23.32 -0.02
N ASP A 254 -29.13 -22.21 0.33
CA ASP A 254 -30.56 -22.06 0.05
C ASP A 254 -30.85 -22.08 -1.47
N ILE A 255 -29.96 -21.52 -2.30
CA ILE A 255 -30.07 -21.59 -3.76
C ILE A 255 -29.89 -23.04 -4.26
N LEU A 256 -28.93 -23.77 -3.74
CA LEU A 256 -28.70 -25.18 -4.10
C LEU A 256 -29.92 -26.05 -3.73
N GLU A 257 -30.57 -25.78 -2.60
CA GLU A 257 -31.73 -26.52 -2.13
C GLU A 257 -33.03 -26.14 -2.88
N LYS A 258 -33.28 -24.83 -3.09
CA LYS A 258 -34.60 -24.32 -3.54
C LYS A 258 -34.63 -23.86 -5.01
N GLY A 259 -33.47 -23.74 -5.65
CA GLY A 259 -33.34 -23.26 -7.03
C GLY A 259 -34.05 -21.90 -7.22
N GLU A 260 -34.92 -21.80 -8.21
CA GLU A 260 -35.68 -20.57 -8.53
C GLU A 260 -36.54 -20.01 -7.38
N LYS A 261 -36.84 -20.83 -6.36
CA LYS A 261 -37.62 -20.41 -5.19
C LYS A 261 -36.78 -19.81 -4.07
N SER A 262 -35.46 -19.77 -4.22
CA SER A 262 -34.61 -19.15 -3.24
C SER A 262 -34.77 -17.64 -3.25
N LYS A 263 -34.94 -17.04 -2.07
CA LYS A 263 -34.96 -15.59 -1.91
C LYS A 263 -33.56 -14.94 -2.08
N TYR A 264 -32.51 -15.75 -2.12
CA TYR A 264 -31.12 -15.29 -2.23
C TYR A 264 -30.57 -15.40 -3.66
N LEU A 265 -31.43 -15.74 -4.66
CA LEU A 265 -30.98 -15.94 -6.04
C LEU A 265 -30.22 -14.71 -6.57
N ASP A 266 -30.72 -13.50 -6.28
CA ASP A 266 -30.13 -12.24 -6.71
C ASP A 266 -28.89 -11.81 -5.87
N TRP A 267 -28.51 -12.60 -4.86
CA TRP A 267 -27.29 -12.36 -4.09
C TRP A 267 -26.03 -12.77 -4.84
N TYR A 268 -26.20 -13.58 -5.89
CA TYR A 268 -25.11 -14.13 -6.70
C TYR A 268 -25.37 -13.93 -8.20
N PHE A 269 -24.36 -14.18 -9.00
CA PHE A 269 -24.48 -14.16 -10.47
C PHE A 269 -24.57 -15.60 -10.97
N ILE A 270 -25.80 -16.13 -11.10
CA ILE A 270 -26.09 -17.50 -11.55
C ILE A 270 -26.47 -17.46 -13.03
N ASP A 271 -25.74 -18.19 -13.88
CA ASP A 271 -26.02 -18.25 -15.31
C ASP A 271 -27.11 -19.29 -15.63
N GLU A 272 -27.13 -20.41 -14.90
CA GLU A 272 -28.12 -21.48 -15.07
C GLU A 272 -28.44 -22.18 -13.73
N LEU A 273 -29.66 -22.69 -13.60
CA LEU A 273 -30.10 -23.49 -12.44
C LEU A 273 -30.23 -24.98 -12.81
N PRO A 274 -29.88 -25.92 -11.92
CA PRO A 274 -29.24 -25.69 -10.61
C PRO A 274 -27.77 -25.25 -10.77
N PRO A 275 -27.21 -24.52 -9.79
CA PRO A 275 -25.78 -24.19 -9.81
C PRO A 275 -24.92 -25.45 -9.80
N ARG A 276 -24.00 -25.55 -10.77
CA ARG A 276 -23.04 -26.67 -10.94
C ARG A 276 -21.63 -26.12 -11.01
N GLY A 277 -20.67 -26.94 -10.78
CA GLY A 277 -19.24 -26.58 -10.79
C GLY A 277 -18.65 -26.86 -9.43
N GLU A 278 -18.44 -28.15 -9.14
CA GLU A 278 -17.64 -28.62 -8.04
C GLU A 278 -16.15 -28.64 -8.45
N TRP A 279 -15.31 -29.12 -7.58
CA TRP A 279 -13.88 -29.18 -7.83
C TRP A 279 -13.56 -29.86 -9.18
N GLY A 280 -12.87 -29.11 -10.07
CA GLY A 280 -12.46 -29.61 -11.39
C GLY A 280 -13.48 -29.42 -12.53
N GLU A 281 -14.68 -28.90 -12.23
CA GLU A 281 -15.69 -28.57 -13.23
C GLU A 281 -15.76 -27.07 -13.48
N ILE A 282 -16.16 -26.67 -14.69
CA ILE A 282 -16.41 -25.24 -15.00
C ILE A 282 -17.74 -24.84 -14.37
N PRO A 283 -17.76 -23.87 -13.45
CA PRO A 283 -19.00 -23.41 -12.83
C PRO A 283 -19.95 -22.73 -13.82
N ASN A 284 -21.26 -22.94 -13.65
CA ASN A 284 -22.32 -22.21 -14.38
C ASN A 284 -22.84 -20.99 -13.59
N PHE A 285 -21.96 -20.37 -12.80
CA PHE A 285 -22.15 -19.13 -12.06
C PHE A 285 -20.82 -18.40 -11.94
N LYS A 286 -20.86 -17.11 -11.63
CA LYS A 286 -19.62 -16.35 -11.43
C LYS A 286 -18.99 -16.71 -10.08
N CYS A 287 -17.68 -16.85 -10.07
CA CYS A 287 -16.89 -17.20 -8.89
C CYS A 287 -15.48 -16.63 -8.99
N PHE A 288 -14.81 -16.49 -7.86
CA PHE A 288 -13.41 -16.07 -7.83
C PHE A 288 -12.51 -17.17 -8.41
N GLY A 289 -11.55 -16.78 -9.25
CA GLY A 289 -10.54 -17.67 -9.80
C GLY A 289 -11.08 -18.87 -10.58
N TYR A 290 -12.31 -18.77 -11.14
CA TYR A 290 -13.02 -19.88 -11.79
C TYR A 290 -13.24 -21.09 -10.89
N TYR A 291 -13.12 -20.92 -9.57
CA TYR A 291 -13.28 -21.97 -8.58
C TYR A 291 -14.69 -21.95 -7.97
N GLY A 292 -15.48 -22.99 -8.23
CA GLY A 292 -16.87 -23.09 -7.79
C GLY A 292 -17.09 -23.14 -6.27
N GLY A 293 -16.03 -23.27 -5.48
CA GLY A 293 -16.05 -23.14 -4.03
C GLY A 293 -16.20 -21.71 -3.51
N MET A 294 -16.00 -20.70 -4.39
CA MET A 294 -16.00 -19.28 -4.03
C MET A 294 -16.98 -18.45 -4.89
N PRO A 295 -18.32 -18.67 -4.76
CA PRO A 295 -19.33 -17.95 -5.53
C PRO A 295 -19.29 -16.44 -5.29
N LYS A 296 -19.29 -15.65 -6.38
CA LYS A 296 -19.18 -14.21 -6.35
C LYS A 296 -20.48 -13.55 -5.85
N LEU A 297 -20.36 -12.67 -4.86
CA LEU A 297 -21.45 -11.87 -4.34
C LEU A 297 -21.87 -10.75 -5.30
N ASN A 298 -23.17 -10.53 -5.42
CA ASN A 298 -23.76 -9.42 -6.15
C ASN A 298 -23.94 -8.19 -5.23
N LEU A 299 -22.88 -7.43 -5.02
CA LEU A 299 -22.90 -6.22 -4.18
C LEU A 299 -23.69 -5.04 -4.78
N LYS A 300 -24.31 -5.21 -5.97
CA LYS A 300 -25.35 -4.29 -6.47
C LYS A 300 -26.69 -4.50 -5.77
N ASN A 301 -26.90 -5.68 -5.19
CA ASN A 301 -28.10 -5.96 -4.42
C ASN A 301 -28.02 -5.25 -3.07
N PRO A 302 -29.01 -4.37 -2.73
CA PRO A 302 -28.97 -3.61 -1.47
C PRO A 302 -28.98 -4.47 -0.20
N GLU A 303 -29.55 -5.68 -0.26
CA GLU A 303 -29.53 -6.60 0.88
C GLU A 303 -28.13 -7.17 1.10
N VAL A 304 -27.40 -7.50 0.03
CA VAL A 304 -26.00 -7.95 0.09
C VAL A 304 -25.10 -6.84 0.57
N GLU A 305 -25.21 -5.63 -0.02
CA GLU A 305 -24.47 -4.45 0.41
C GLU A 305 -24.67 -4.20 1.91
N LYS A 306 -25.94 -4.21 2.36
CA LYS A 306 -26.26 -4.02 3.78
C LYS A 306 -25.68 -5.13 4.66
N TYR A 307 -25.82 -6.40 4.26
CA TYR A 307 -25.31 -7.53 5.03
C TYR A 307 -23.81 -7.43 5.25
N ILE A 308 -23.04 -7.20 4.19
CA ILE A 308 -21.59 -7.10 4.25
C ILE A 308 -21.14 -5.87 5.05
N THR A 309 -21.81 -4.73 4.87
CA THR A 309 -21.52 -3.52 5.64
C THR A 309 -21.82 -3.70 7.13
N ASP A 310 -22.93 -4.38 7.47
CA ASP A 310 -23.27 -4.71 8.85
C ASP A 310 -22.21 -5.63 9.49
N VAL A 311 -21.70 -6.64 8.77
CA VAL A 311 -20.60 -7.50 9.20
C VAL A 311 -19.35 -6.67 9.53
N ALA A 312 -18.95 -5.78 8.63
CA ALA A 312 -17.77 -4.94 8.86
C ALA A 312 -17.92 -4.05 10.09
N CYS A 313 -19.10 -3.41 10.24
CA CYS A 313 -19.41 -2.58 11.40
C CYS A 313 -19.53 -3.38 12.71
N TYR A 314 -19.98 -4.64 12.65
CA TYR A 314 -20.08 -5.53 13.81
C TYR A 314 -18.69 -5.77 14.44
N TRP A 315 -17.72 -6.19 13.66
CA TRP A 315 -16.38 -6.49 14.18
C TRP A 315 -15.63 -5.26 14.71
N ILE A 316 -15.87 -4.08 14.11
CA ILE A 316 -15.34 -2.83 14.65
C ILE A 316 -15.89 -2.58 16.07
N LYS A 317 -17.20 -2.74 16.26
CA LYS A 317 -17.87 -2.51 17.55
C LYS A 317 -17.54 -3.57 18.58
N GLU A 318 -17.46 -4.82 18.13
CA GLU A 318 -17.31 -5.98 19.02
C GLU A 318 -15.88 -6.17 19.50
N CYS A 319 -14.89 -5.92 18.64
CA CYS A 319 -13.50 -6.22 18.91
C CYS A 319 -12.57 -4.98 18.89
N ASP A 320 -13.10 -3.79 18.53
CA ASP A 320 -12.32 -2.54 18.42
C ASP A 320 -11.11 -2.63 17.46
N ILE A 321 -11.24 -3.41 16.37
CA ILE A 321 -10.20 -3.51 15.34
C ILE A 321 -9.90 -2.14 14.72
N ASP A 322 -8.73 -2.00 14.08
CA ASP A 322 -8.22 -0.71 13.61
C ASP A 322 -8.22 -0.57 12.08
N GLY A 323 -8.47 -1.64 11.34
CA GLY A 323 -8.54 -1.58 9.88
C GLY A 323 -9.10 -2.84 9.24
N TRP A 324 -9.42 -2.68 7.96
CA TRP A 324 -9.82 -3.75 7.04
C TRP A 324 -8.90 -3.79 5.82
N ARG A 325 -8.30 -4.94 5.53
CA ARG A 325 -7.69 -5.22 4.23
C ARG A 325 -8.78 -5.87 3.37
N LEU A 326 -9.02 -5.32 2.20
CA LEU A 326 -10.12 -5.67 1.31
C LEU A 326 -9.63 -6.64 0.25
N ASP A 327 -9.96 -7.92 0.43
CA ASP A 327 -9.64 -8.99 -0.50
C ASP A 327 -10.30 -8.78 -1.86
N VAL A 328 -9.52 -8.91 -2.95
CA VAL A 328 -10.01 -8.74 -4.34
C VAL A 328 -10.84 -7.45 -4.49
N GLY A 329 -10.34 -6.35 -3.93
CA GLY A 329 -11.09 -5.10 -3.81
C GLY A 329 -11.47 -4.48 -5.15
N ASP A 330 -10.66 -4.67 -6.18
CA ASP A 330 -10.83 -4.12 -7.54
C ASP A 330 -11.93 -4.81 -8.36
N GLU A 331 -12.43 -5.96 -7.93
CA GLU A 331 -13.60 -6.61 -8.53
C GLU A 331 -14.96 -6.10 -7.98
N ILE A 332 -14.93 -5.19 -7.01
CA ILE A 332 -16.13 -4.61 -6.37
C ILE A 332 -16.30 -3.17 -6.82
N SER A 333 -17.56 -2.75 -7.00
CA SER A 333 -17.87 -1.43 -7.58
C SER A 333 -17.46 -0.27 -6.66
N HIS A 334 -17.03 0.85 -7.24
CA HIS A 334 -16.76 2.11 -6.55
C HIS A 334 -17.94 2.59 -5.68
N PHE A 335 -19.19 2.42 -6.16
CA PHE A 335 -20.36 2.81 -5.40
C PHE A 335 -20.46 2.07 -4.06
N PHE A 336 -20.20 0.75 -4.05
CA PHE A 336 -20.16 -0.02 -2.82
C PHE A 336 -19.08 0.50 -1.86
N TRP A 337 -17.85 0.72 -2.36
CA TRP A 337 -16.75 1.17 -1.51
C TRP A 337 -16.98 2.55 -0.89
N LYS A 338 -17.64 3.46 -1.63
CA LYS A 338 -18.05 4.78 -1.09
C LYS A 338 -19.03 4.65 0.07
N ASN A 339 -20.03 3.80 -0.08
CA ASN A 339 -21.01 3.54 0.97
C ASN A 339 -20.39 2.80 2.16
N PHE A 340 -19.55 1.82 1.88
CA PHE A 340 -18.80 1.05 2.88
C PHE A 340 -17.91 1.97 3.73
N ARG A 341 -17.07 2.79 3.08
CA ARG A 341 -16.24 3.78 3.79
C ARG A 341 -17.07 4.65 4.72
N LYS A 342 -18.15 5.22 4.20
CA LYS A 342 -19.03 6.08 4.97
C LYS A 342 -19.60 5.37 6.20
N ALA A 343 -20.02 4.13 6.05
CA ALA A 343 -20.60 3.35 7.14
C ALA A 343 -19.56 3.02 8.22
N ILE A 344 -18.39 2.50 7.85
CA ILE A 344 -17.38 2.09 8.85
C ILE A 344 -16.71 3.30 9.52
N LYS A 345 -16.45 4.39 8.78
CA LYS A 345 -15.91 5.64 9.37
C LYS A 345 -16.91 6.33 10.32
N ALA A 346 -18.21 6.11 10.13
CA ALA A 346 -19.22 6.54 11.09
C ALA A 346 -19.20 5.75 12.41
N VAL A 347 -18.73 4.50 12.40
CA VAL A 347 -18.53 3.70 13.61
C VAL A 347 -17.22 4.07 14.32
N LYS A 348 -16.13 4.13 13.57
CA LYS A 348 -14.79 4.46 14.10
C LYS A 348 -14.05 5.28 13.03
N LYS A 349 -13.92 6.59 13.26
CA LYS A 349 -13.39 7.56 12.27
C LYS A 349 -11.98 7.22 11.80
N ASP A 350 -11.16 6.67 12.67
CA ASP A 350 -9.75 6.36 12.43
C ASP A 350 -9.48 4.90 11.96
N MET A 351 -10.50 4.20 11.44
CA MET A 351 -10.32 2.93 10.73
C MET A 351 -9.44 3.10 9.50
N LEU A 352 -8.48 2.20 9.29
CA LEU A 352 -7.69 2.14 8.06
C LEU A 352 -8.36 1.19 7.05
N ILE A 353 -8.50 1.64 5.80
CA ILE A 353 -9.09 0.87 4.70
C ILE A 353 -7.99 0.62 3.67
N ILE A 354 -7.60 -0.65 3.50
CA ILE A 354 -6.49 -1.06 2.66
C ILE A 354 -7.04 -1.94 1.53
N GLY A 355 -6.99 -1.47 0.28
CA GLY A 355 -7.38 -2.30 -0.87
C GLY A 355 -6.30 -3.29 -1.26
N GLU A 356 -6.69 -4.51 -1.63
CA GLU A 356 -5.84 -5.36 -2.43
C GLU A 356 -6.10 -5.08 -3.90
N ILE A 357 -5.06 -4.72 -4.62
CA ILE A 357 -5.04 -4.52 -6.06
C ILE A 357 -3.60 -4.69 -6.56
N TRP A 358 -3.43 -5.46 -7.64
CA TRP A 358 -2.10 -5.81 -8.14
C TRP A 358 -1.52 -4.83 -9.15
N HIS A 359 -2.29 -3.81 -9.53
CA HIS A 359 -1.92 -2.80 -10.51
C HIS A 359 -2.15 -1.39 -9.96
N TYR A 360 -2.16 -0.38 -10.82
CA TYR A 360 -2.37 1.01 -10.42
C TYR A 360 -3.78 1.24 -9.85
N ALA A 361 -3.84 1.75 -8.63
CA ALA A 361 -5.06 1.88 -7.83
C ALA A 361 -5.62 3.32 -7.77
N GLY A 362 -5.16 4.23 -8.64
CA GLY A 362 -5.46 5.66 -8.52
C GLY A 362 -6.94 5.99 -8.39
N ASP A 363 -7.79 5.27 -9.12
CA ASP A 363 -9.23 5.52 -9.15
C ASP A 363 -9.94 5.16 -7.82
N PHE A 364 -9.37 4.26 -7.00
CA PHE A 364 -9.85 3.90 -5.67
C PHE A 364 -9.27 4.79 -4.55
N LEU A 365 -8.25 5.58 -4.87
CA LEU A 365 -7.49 6.40 -3.91
C LEU A 365 -7.80 7.89 -4.04
N GLU A 366 -9.03 8.23 -4.38
CA GLU A 366 -9.52 9.60 -4.52
C GLU A 366 -10.04 10.23 -3.20
N GLY A 367 -10.00 9.48 -2.10
CA GLY A 367 -10.35 9.96 -0.76
C GLY A 367 -11.73 9.60 -0.25
N ASP A 368 -12.58 8.99 -1.07
CA ASP A 368 -13.95 8.59 -0.73
C ASP A 368 -14.19 7.06 -0.73
N GLU A 369 -13.13 6.27 -0.98
CA GLU A 369 -13.16 4.80 -0.98
C GLU A 369 -12.10 4.23 -0.04
N TRP A 370 -10.90 3.91 -0.55
CA TRP A 370 -9.81 3.34 0.25
C TRP A 370 -8.86 4.44 0.77
N ASP A 371 -8.22 4.18 1.89
CA ASP A 371 -7.18 5.05 2.41
C ASP A 371 -5.83 4.77 1.74
N THR A 372 -5.57 3.51 1.44
CA THR A 372 -4.33 3.02 0.83
C THR A 372 -4.51 1.63 0.25
N VAL A 373 -3.43 1.05 -0.28
CA VAL A 373 -3.40 -0.29 -0.88
C VAL A 373 -2.14 -1.07 -0.50
N MET A 374 -2.19 -2.39 -0.68
CA MET A 374 -1.00 -3.23 -0.78
C MET A 374 -0.22 -2.81 -2.04
N ASN A 375 1.06 -2.45 -1.90
CA ASN A 375 1.85 -1.85 -2.96
C ASN A 375 2.49 -2.92 -3.87
N TYR A 376 1.66 -3.67 -4.59
CA TYR A 376 2.15 -4.66 -5.55
C TYR A 376 3.02 -4.06 -6.68
N PRO A 377 2.79 -2.81 -7.15
CA PRO A 377 3.75 -2.17 -8.05
C PRO A 377 5.16 -2.03 -7.48
N PHE A 378 5.30 -1.79 -6.16
CA PHE A 378 6.60 -1.79 -5.49
C PHE A 378 7.22 -3.19 -5.46
N TYR A 379 6.44 -4.21 -5.10
CA TYR A 379 6.84 -5.62 -5.11
C TYR A 379 7.37 -6.05 -6.50
N LEU A 380 6.60 -5.80 -7.56
CA LEU A 380 7.01 -6.13 -8.93
C LEU A 380 8.27 -5.40 -9.35
N ASN A 381 8.41 -4.11 -8.97
CA ASN A 381 9.58 -3.30 -9.26
C ASN A 381 10.85 -3.85 -8.59
N LEU A 382 10.74 -4.37 -7.35
CA LEU A 382 11.85 -5.01 -6.66
C LEU A 382 12.22 -6.37 -7.27
N ILE A 383 11.23 -7.16 -7.68
CA ILE A 383 11.48 -8.43 -8.41
C ILE A 383 12.23 -8.14 -9.70
N ASP A 384 11.75 -7.19 -10.49
CA ASP A 384 12.38 -6.84 -11.77
C ASP A 384 13.81 -6.31 -11.59
N LEU A 385 14.11 -5.61 -10.46
CA LEU A 385 15.45 -5.11 -10.16
C LEU A 385 16.39 -6.21 -9.64
N LEU A 386 15.95 -6.96 -8.59
CA LEU A 386 16.87 -7.79 -7.81
C LEU A 386 16.74 -9.30 -8.12
N ALA A 387 15.54 -9.81 -8.40
CA ALA A 387 15.34 -11.24 -8.66
C ALA A 387 15.55 -11.56 -10.14
N ASP A 388 14.84 -10.89 -11.02
CA ASP A 388 14.82 -11.14 -12.46
C ASP A 388 15.87 -10.34 -13.24
N GLU A 389 16.44 -9.27 -12.64
CA GLU A 389 17.44 -8.38 -13.24
C GLU A 389 17.00 -7.83 -14.62
N LYS A 390 15.70 -7.50 -14.76
CA LYS A 390 15.09 -7.01 -16.01
C LYS A 390 15.21 -5.50 -16.20
N ILE A 391 15.37 -4.76 -15.10
CA ILE A 391 15.46 -3.30 -15.11
C ILE A 391 16.75 -2.84 -14.41
N ASN A 392 17.25 -1.67 -14.80
CA ASN A 392 18.37 -1.02 -14.12
C ASN A 392 17.89 -0.13 -12.95
N VAL A 393 18.83 0.42 -12.20
CA VAL A 393 18.56 1.26 -11.02
C VAL A 393 17.82 2.56 -11.37
N SER A 394 18.09 3.15 -12.54
CA SER A 394 17.37 4.33 -13.02
C SER A 394 15.92 4.03 -13.33
N GLN A 395 15.62 2.90 -13.96
CA GLN A 395 14.25 2.47 -14.23
C GLN A 395 13.49 2.17 -12.94
N PHE A 396 14.14 1.52 -11.96
CA PHE A 396 13.56 1.28 -10.64
C PHE A 396 13.10 2.59 -9.98
N VAL A 397 13.98 3.60 -9.94
CA VAL A 397 13.66 4.92 -9.36
C VAL A 397 12.54 5.63 -10.13
N GLN A 398 12.57 5.55 -11.46
CA GLN A 398 11.54 6.14 -12.33
C GLN A 398 10.16 5.49 -12.14
N ASN A 399 10.10 4.18 -11.89
CA ASN A 399 8.86 3.48 -11.58
C ASN A 399 8.27 3.93 -10.22
N LEU A 400 9.12 4.16 -9.20
CA LEU A 400 8.68 4.80 -7.95
C LEU A 400 8.17 6.22 -8.18
N GLY A 401 8.85 6.98 -9.03
CA GLY A 401 8.46 8.32 -9.44
C GLY A 401 7.10 8.36 -10.15
N TYR A 402 6.80 7.36 -10.98
CA TYR A 402 5.50 7.21 -11.64
C TYR A 402 4.35 7.09 -10.63
N LEU A 403 4.51 6.23 -9.63
CA LEU A 403 3.51 6.06 -8.58
C LEU A 403 3.33 7.36 -7.78
N LYS A 404 4.42 7.93 -7.31
CA LYS A 404 4.42 9.17 -6.53
C LYS A 404 3.79 10.34 -7.31
N GLY A 405 4.10 10.47 -8.60
CA GLY A 405 3.62 11.56 -9.46
C GLY A 405 2.12 11.49 -9.76
N ARG A 406 1.48 10.33 -9.60
CA ARG A 406 0.08 10.11 -9.97
C ARG A 406 -0.86 9.86 -8.80
N LEU A 407 -0.34 9.57 -7.62
CA LEU A 407 -1.15 9.32 -6.42
C LEU A 407 -1.28 10.56 -5.57
N ASN A 408 -2.33 10.61 -4.76
CA ASN A 408 -2.51 11.64 -3.76
C ASN A 408 -1.35 11.59 -2.75
N LYS A 409 -0.85 12.75 -2.36
CA LYS A 409 0.27 12.91 -1.42
C LYS A 409 0.01 12.28 -0.05
N LYS A 410 -1.26 12.15 0.36
CA LYS A 410 -1.61 11.50 1.64
C LYS A 410 -1.65 9.98 1.57
N CYS A 411 -2.01 9.38 0.42
CA CYS A 411 -2.10 7.92 0.32
C CYS A 411 -0.75 7.26 0.03
N TYR A 412 0.13 7.89 -0.76
CA TYR A 412 1.42 7.32 -1.11
C TYR A 412 2.28 6.91 0.10
N PRO A 413 2.41 7.72 1.18
CA PRO A 413 3.15 7.32 2.38
C PRO A 413 2.49 6.21 3.21
N LEU A 414 1.26 5.85 2.91
CA LEU A 414 0.53 4.78 3.60
C LEU A 414 0.48 3.47 2.82
N MET A 415 0.99 3.43 1.58
CA MET A 415 1.01 2.21 0.77
C MET A 415 1.82 1.13 1.47
N TRP A 416 1.27 -0.09 1.52
CA TRP A 416 1.93 -1.21 2.16
C TRP A 416 3.01 -1.79 1.25
N ASN A 417 4.24 -1.36 1.45
CA ASN A 417 5.39 -1.86 0.70
C ASN A 417 5.69 -3.30 1.13
N LEU A 418 5.53 -4.24 0.23
CA LEU A 418 5.79 -5.66 0.46
C LEU A 418 6.90 -6.15 -0.48
N ILE A 419 7.65 -7.15 -0.03
CA ILE A 419 8.58 -7.90 -0.87
C ILE A 419 8.02 -9.28 -1.25
N ASP A 420 7.09 -9.77 -0.44
CA ASP A 420 6.26 -10.95 -0.69
C ASP A 420 5.01 -10.93 0.20
N SER A 421 4.19 -11.96 0.11
CA SER A 421 2.98 -12.14 0.92
C SER A 421 2.57 -13.62 0.95
N HIS A 422 1.43 -13.90 1.57
CA HIS A 422 0.83 -15.24 1.56
C HIS A 422 0.31 -15.70 0.18
N ASP A 423 0.23 -14.79 -0.82
CA ASP A 423 -0.25 -15.07 -2.19
C ASP A 423 0.90 -15.19 -3.22
N THR A 424 2.12 -14.94 -2.79
CA THR A 424 3.30 -14.97 -3.67
C THR A 424 4.33 -15.96 -3.17
N ALA A 425 5.25 -16.38 -4.05
CA ALA A 425 6.47 -17.03 -3.58
C ALA A 425 7.24 -16.06 -2.66
N ARG A 426 7.96 -16.61 -1.68
CA ARG A 426 8.83 -15.78 -0.83
C ARG A 426 9.94 -15.17 -1.65
N PHE A 427 10.30 -13.91 -1.33
CA PHE A 427 11.31 -13.17 -2.08
C PHE A 427 12.66 -13.89 -2.12
N LEU A 428 13.05 -14.53 -1.01
CA LEU A 428 14.25 -15.36 -0.96
C LEU A 428 14.24 -16.48 -2.00
N HIS A 429 13.09 -17.16 -2.17
CA HIS A 429 12.91 -18.20 -3.18
C HIS A 429 13.05 -17.65 -4.61
N LEU A 430 12.44 -16.49 -4.90
CA LEU A 430 12.57 -15.81 -6.19
C LEU A 430 14.02 -15.42 -6.50
N CYS A 431 14.81 -15.14 -5.47
CA CYS A 431 16.22 -14.82 -5.56
C CYS A 431 17.14 -16.07 -5.51
N HIS A 432 16.61 -17.29 -5.71
CA HIS A 432 17.38 -18.54 -5.68
C HIS A 432 18.21 -18.70 -4.38
N ASP A 433 17.55 -18.42 -3.24
CA ASP A 433 18.11 -18.48 -1.88
C ASP A 433 19.30 -17.53 -1.63
N ASN A 434 19.44 -16.48 -2.46
CA ASN A 434 20.44 -15.44 -2.25
C ASN A 434 19.99 -14.47 -1.14
N LYS A 435 20.42 -14.72 0.09
CA LYS A 435 20.10 -13.91 1.26
C LYS A 435 20.55 -12.44 1.16
N LYS A 436 21.60 -12.13 0.41
CA LYS A 436 22.04 -10.74 0.20
C LYS A 436 21.03 -9.95 -0.62
N LYS A 437 20.37 -10.58 -1.60
CA LYS A 437 19.30 -9.93 -2.34
C LYS A 437 18.09 -9.62 -1.44
N GLN A 438 17.73 -10.55 -0.56
CA GLN A 438 16.66 -10.29 0.45
C GLN A 438 17.08 -9.21 1.46
N HIS A 439 18.31 -9.20 1.90
CA HIS A 439 18.90 -8.18 2.77
C HIS A 439 18.74 -6.78 2.15
N LEU A 440 19.12 -6.61 0.89
CA LEU A 440 18.94 -5.35 0.18
C LEU A 440 17.47 -5.01 -0.07
N ALA A 441 16.62 -6.00 -0.40
CA ALA A 441 15.19 -5.79 -0.57
C ALA A 441 14.52 -5.29 0.72
N ALA A 442 14.90 -5.85 1.89
CA ALA A 442 14.45 -5.38 3.19
C ALA A 442 14.89 -3.93 3.46
N ALA A 443 16.09 -3.53 3.02
CA ALA A 443 16.53 -2.14 3.12
C ALA A 443 15.64 -1.21 2.28
N PHE A 444 15.33 -1.57 1.03
CA PHE A 444 14.38 -0.80 0.21
C PHE A 444 12.99 -0.73 0.85
N GLN A 445 12.47 -1.87 1.33
CA GLN A 445 11.16 -1.95 1.97
C GLN A 445 11.05 -1.02 3.17
N LEU A 446 12.05 -1.01 4.04
CA LEU A 446 12.04 -0.31 5.33
C LEU A 446 12.55 1.13 5.27
N LEU A 447 13.39 1.49 4.30
CA LEU A 447 13.97 2.84 4.19
C LEU A 447 13.23 3.74 3.20
N LEU A 448 12.37 3.21 2.33
CA LEU A 448 11.57 4.03 1.42
C LEU A 448 10.23 4.45 2.03
N PRO A 449 9.62 5.56 1.53
CA PRO A 449 8.28 5.97 1.95
C PRO A 449 7.23 4.90 1.68
N GLY A 450 6.31 4.74 2.59
CA GLY A 450 5.26 3.73 2.62
C GLY A 450 5.17 3.10 4.01
N MET A 451 4.24 2.20 4.23
CA MET A 451 4.17 1.33 5.40
C MET A 451 4.78 -0.01 5.00
N PRO A 452 5.98 -0.38 5.48
CA PRO A 452 6.53 -1.70 5.22
C PRO A 452 5.59 -2.79 5.74
N MET A 453 5.24 -3.77 4.90
CA MET A 453 4.51 -4.96 5.31
C MET A 453 5.45 -6.16 5.25
N VAL A 454 5.91 -6.60 6.41
CA VAL A 454 6.77 -7.78 6.56
C VAL A 454 5.88 -9.01 6.69
N TYR A 455 6.08 -10.00 5.84
CA TYR A 455 5.40 -11.28 5.94
C TYR A 455 6.11 -12.14 6.97
N TYR A 456 5.36 -12.81 7.88
CA TYR A 456 5.97 -13.58 8.98
C TYR A 456 7.03 -14.56 8.46
N GLY A 457 8.18 -14.55 9.10
CA GLY A 457 9.32 -15.41 8.75
C GLY A 457 10.33 -14.78 7.80
N ASP A 458 10.04 -13.65 7.14
CA ASP A 458 11.02 -12.95 6.30
C ASP A 458 12.21 -12.51 7.14
N GLU A 459 11.95 -12.11 8.39
CA GLU A 459 12.99 -11.74 9.36
C GLU A 459 13.92 -12.90 9.74
N TYR A 460 13.54 -14.13 9.40
CA TYR A 460 14.39 -15.32 9.57
C TYR A 460 14.84 -15.93 8.23
N ALA A 461 14.67 -15.20 7.13
CA ALA A 461 14.99 -15.67 5.79
C ALA A 461 14.31 -17.02 5.46
N MET A 462 13.02 -17.15 5.80
CA MET A 462 12.24 -18.35 5.48
C MET A 462 12.08 -18.50 3.97
N PRO A 463 12.42 -19.67 3.37
CA PRO A 463 12.16 -19.94 1.98
C PRO A 463 10.73 -20.47 1.79
N GLY A 464 10.22 -20.42 0.56
CA GLY A 464 8.95 -21.01 0.17
C GLY A 464 8.60 -20.65 -1.27
N ALA A 465 8.22 -21.65 -2.06
CA ALA A 465 7.72 -21.46 -3.42
C ALA A 465 6.30 -20.85 -3.41
N ASN A 466 5.64 -20.82 -4.55
CA ASN A 466 4.26 -20.35 -4.64
C ASN A 466 3.32 -21.07 -3.65
N ASP A 467 2.16 -20.47 -3.36
CA ASP A 467 1.09 -21.08 -2.58
C ASP A 467 0.87 -22.57 -2.95
N PRO A 468 0.81 -23.46 -1.97
CA PRO A 468 0.79 -23.24 -0.52
C PRO A 468 2.18 -23.15 0.16
N ASP A 469 3.29 -23.38 -0.55
CA ASP A 469 4.60 -23.55 0.06
C ASP A 469 5.17 -22.26 0.70
N CYS A 470 4.73 -21.09 0.25
CA CYS A 470 5.06 -19.82 0.91
C CYS A 470 4.48 -19.71 2.34
N ARG A 471 3.52 -20.57 2.70
CA ARG A 471 2.79 -20.60 3.98
C ARG A 471 3.28 -21.68 4.92
N ARG A 472 4.60 -21.90 5.01
CA ARG A 472 5.22 -22.86 5.95
C ARG A 472 5.05 -22.41 7.40
N GLY A 473 5.23 -23.33 8.35
CA GLY A 473 5.21 -23.01 9.80
C GLY A 473 6.34 -22.05 10.17
N MET A 474 6.01 -21.06 11.04
CA MET A 474 6.99 -20.06 11.51
C MET A 474 8.18 -20.73 12.20
N TYR A 475 9.38 -20.18 12.01
CA TYR A 475 10.64 -20.69 12.56
C TYR A 475 10.81 -20.29 14.04
N TRP A 476 10.17 -21.06 14.95
CA TRP A 476 10.29 -20.82 16.40
C TRP A 476 11.52 -21.47 17.02
N ASP A 477 11.99 -22.61 16.49
CA ASP A 477 13.22 -23.26 16.98
C ASP A 477 14.46 -22.53 16.45
N GLU A 478 15.41 -22.24 17.32
CA GLU A 478 16.62 -21.45 17.03
C GLU A 478 17.48 -22.02 15.88
N GLU A 479 17.44 -23.34 15.67
CA GLU A 479 18.19 -24.01 14.62
C GLU A 479 17.76 -23.64 13.19
N TYR A 480 16.50 -23.13 13.03
CA TYR A 480 15.98 -22.67 11.74
C TYR A 480 16.13 -21.17 11.54
N GLN A 481 16.44 -20.41 12.60
CA GLN A 481 16.44 -18.96 12.60
C GLN A 481 17.71 -18.36 12.04
N ASP A 482 17.60 -17.50 11.03
CA ASP A 482 18.69 -16.62 10.61
C ASP A 482 18.75 -15.38 11.52
N LYS A 483 19.63 -15.43 12.51
CA LYS A 483 19.78 -14.34 13.50
C LYS A 483 20.38 -13.07 12.87
N GLU A 484 21.15 -13.19 11.80
CA GLU A 484 21.73 -12.04 11.11
C GLU A 484 20.62 -11.27 10.38
N MET A 485 19.74 -11.97 9.63
CA MET A 485 18.61 -11.36 8.97
C MET A 485 17.62 -10.75 9.99
N TYR A 486 17.35 -11.43 11.11
CA TYR A 486 16.51 -10.89 12.20
C TYR A 486 17.05 -9.56 12.74
N ASN A 487 18.35 -9.51 13.04
CA ASN A 487 19.00 -8.31 13.55
C ASN A 487 18.99 -7.18 12.51
N TRP A 488 19.09 -7.52 11.22
CA TRP A 488 18.99 -6.57 10.12
C TRP A 488 17.60 -5.91 10.05
N TYR A 489 16.53 -6.70 10.00
CA TYR A 489 15.17 -6.17 10.05
C TYR A 489 14.94 -5.28 11.27
N LYS A 490 15.34 -5.75 12.44
CA LYS A 490 15.22 -5.00 13.69
C LYS A 490 15.98 -3.67 13.65
N LYS A 491 17.22 -3.66 13.14
CA LYS A 491 18.03 -2.45 13.00
C LYS A 491 17.39 -1.45 12.03
N LEU A 492 16.94 -1.90 10.87
CA LEU A 492 16.26 -1.05 9.90
C LEU A 492 14.97 -0.42 10.48
N MET A 493 14.16 -1.19 11.19
CA MET A 493 12.95 -0.69 11.85
C MET A 493 13.27 0.34 12.93
N GLN A 494 14.34 0.14 13.71
CA GLN A 494 14.81 1.10 14.71
C GLN A 494 15.25 2.42 14.06
N ILE A 495 16.06 2.35 13.01
CA ILE A 495 16.52 3.52 12.25
C ILE A 495 15.32 4.27 11.68
N ARG A 496 14.40 3.57 11.01
CA ARG A 496 13.18 4.16 10.45
C ARG A 496 12.36 4.94 11.49
N LYS A 497 12.21 4.38 12.69
CA LYS A 497 11.44 5.00 13.79
C LYS A 497 12.16 6.16 14.46
N ALA A 498 13.48 6.06 14.60
CA ALA A 498 14.29 7.10 15.22
C ALA A 498 14.48 8.34 14.32
N HIS A 499 14.46 8.15 13.00
CA HIS A 499 14.78 9.17 12.01
C HIS A 499 13.59 9.41 11.06
N ALA A 500 12.63 10.24 11.48
CA ALA A 500 11.46 10.59 10.67
C ALA A 500 11.84 11.16 9.29
N CYS A 501 13.04 11.74 9.15
CA CYS A 501 13.60 12.23 7.90
C CYS A 501 13.58 11.17 6.79
N ILE A 502 13.79 9.89 7.11
CA ILE A 502 13.82 8.79 6.14
C ILE A 502 12.48 8.66 5.38
N VAL A 503 11.36 8.88 6.06
CA VAL A 503 10.02 8.68 5.49
C VAL A 503 9.32 9.99 5.17
N GLU A 504 9.38 10.95 6.09
CA GLU A 504 8.62 12.20 6.05
C GLU A 504 9.43 13.35 5.44
N GLY A 505 10.76 13.23 5.37
CA GLY A 505 11.64 14.24 4.83
C GLY A 505 11.36 14.56 3.35
N GLU A 506 11.60 15.81 2.95
CA GLU A 506 11.59 16.21 1.55
C GLU A 506 12.75 15.49 0.81
N MET A 507 12.45 14.90 -0.35
CA MET A 507 13.48 14.37 -1.24
C MET A 507 14.27 15.54 -1.84
N ILE A 508 15.53 15.68 -1.47
CA ILE A 508 16.41 16.74 -1.95
C ILE A 508 17.07 16.31 -3.25
N GLU A 509 17.55 15.07 -3.30
CA GLU A 509 18.27 14.57 -4.45
C GLU A 509 18.10 13.06 -4.59
N THR A 510 18.10 12.60 -5.82
CA THR A 510 18.19 11.17 -6.16
C THR A 510 19.20 11.03 -7.30
N ILE A 511 20.26 10.27 -7.07
CA ILE A 511 21.32 9.99 -8.03
C ILE A 511 21.28 8.50 -8.35
N THR A 512 21.29 8.14 -9.61
CA THR A 512 21.40 6.75 -10.07
C THR A 512 22.62 6.62 -11.00
N ASN A 513 23.34 5.51 -10.87
CA ASN A 513 24.43 5.17 -11.77
C ASN A 513 24.20 3.73 -12.27
N ASP A 514 23.76 3.61 -13.52
CA ASP A 514 23.44 2.32 -14.15
C ASP A 514 24.71 1.49 -14.47
N ASP A 515 25.87 2.11 -14.62
CA ASP A 515 27.14 1.40 -14.85
C ASP A 515 27.67 0.74 -13.57
N ASP A 516 27.35 1.33 -12.42
CA ASP A 516 27.78 0.89 -11.10
C ASP A 516 26.68 0.20 -10.29
N ASP A 517 25.45 0.14 -10.79
CA ASP A 517 24.24 -0.36 -10.11
C ASP A 517 24.01 0.30 -8.76
N THR A 518 24.19 1.62 -8.67
CA THR A 518 24.05 2.34 -7.40
C THR A 518 22.92 3.36 -7.40
N ILE A 519 22.32 3.56 -6.22
CA ILE A 519 21.31 4.58 -5.95
C ILE A 519 21.72 5.37 -4.71
N VAL A 520 21.66 6.70 -4.80
CA VAL A 520 21.76 7.61 -3.65
C VAL A 520 20.47 8.39 -3.54
N MET A 521 19.87 8.39 -2.36
CA MET A 521 18.66 9.17 -2.06
C MET A 521 18.93 10.07 -0.84
N ILE A 522 18.84 11.38 -1.03
CA ILE A 522 19.06 12.36 0.04
C ILE A 522 17.72 12.97 0.44
N ARG A 523 17.42 12.90 1.73
CA ARG A 523 16.20 13.47 2.30
C ARG A 523 16.52 14.44 3.43
N LYS A 524 15.64 15.44 3.61
CA LYS A 524 15.80 16.46 4.64
C LYS A 524 14.51 16.71 5.39
N ASN A 525 14.58 16.77 6.72
CA ASN A 525 13.49 17.16 7.60
C ASN A 525 14.02 18.11 8.69
N GLY A 526 13.68 19.40 8.58
CA GLY A 526 14.26 20.41 9.46
C GLY A 526 15.78 20.52 9.32
N GLU A 527 16.50 20.27 10.40
CA GLU A 527 17.97 20.27 10.41
C GLU A 527 18.58 18.91 10.05
N GLU A 528 17.81 17.84 10.13
CA GLU A 528 18.27 16.49 9.82
C GLU A 528 18.32 16.28 8.31
N THR A 529 19.46 15.79 7.83
CA THR A 529 19.65 15.38 6.43
C THR A 529 20.27 13.98 6.42
N ILE A 530 19.66 13.07 5.68
CA ILE A 530 20.09 11.66 5.60
C ILE A 530 20.27 11.29 4.13
N ALA A 531 21.42 10.66 3.83
CA ALA A 531 21.67 9.99 2.57
C ALA A 531 21.52 8.47 2.76
N MET A 532 20.71 7.86 1.93
CA MET A 532 20.55 6.41 1.82
C MET A 532 21.29 5.95 0.56
N LEU A 533 22.29 5.12 0.75
CA LEU A 533 23.16 4.58 -0.30
C LEU A 533 22.82 3.12 -0.53
N PHE A 534 22.50 2.75 -1.76
CA PHE A 534 22.17 1.37 -2.13
C PHE A 534 23.15 0.91 -3.21
N ASN A 535 23.79 -0.22 -2.99
CA ASN A 535 24.60 -0.91 -3.97
C ASN A 535 23.86 -2.17 -4.44
N CYS A 536 23.25 -2.10 -5.62
CA CYS A 536 22.50 -3.21 -6.22
C CYS A 536 23.41 -4.17 -7.00
N GLY A 537 24.69 -3.80 -7.24
CA GLY A 537 25.69 -4.65 -7.88
C GLY A 537 26.29 -5.68 -6.92
N SER A 538 27.06 -6.61 -7.46
CA SER A 538 27.69 -7.70 -6.69
C SER A 538 29.06 -7.34 -6.10
N SER A 539 29.69 -6.24 -6.54
CA SER A 539 31.00 -5.79 -6.09
C SER A 539 30.91 -4.60 -5.14
N VAL A 540 31.93 -4.42 -4.30
CA VAL A 540 32.05 -3.22 -3.44
C VAL A 540 32.07 -1.96 -4.29
N LYS A 541 31.33 -0.93 -3.88
CA LYS A 541 31.29 0.40 -4.50
C LYS A 541 31.78 1.47 -3.53
N GLU A 542 32.45 2.50 -4.08
CA GLU A 542 32.99 3.61 -3.31
C GLU A 542 32.03 4.82 -3.36
N PHE A 543 31.78 5.39 -2.19
CA PHE A 543 30.97 6.60 -1.95
C PHE A 543 31.80 7.58 -1.11
N ASN A 544 32.95 7.95 -1.63
CA ASN A 544 34.00 8.69 -0.92
C ASN A 544 33.54 10.07 -0.41
N GLU A 545 32.55 10.70 -1.07
CA GLU A 545 31.97 11.96 -0.65
C GLU A 545 31.19 11.88 0.69
N TYR A 546 30.82 10.67 1.11
CA TYR A 546 30.16 10.42 2.39
C TYR A 546 31.09 9.83 3.45
N ALA A 547 32.35 9.58 3.12
CA ALA A 547 33.33 9.04 4.07
C ALA A 547 33.47 9.89 5.34
N GLU A 548 33.79 9.24 6.46
CA GLU A 548 33.89 9.82 7.81
C GLU A 548 32.59 10.36 8.41
N LYS A 549 31.48 10.39 7.65
CA LYS A 549 30.13 10.68 8.19
C LYS A 549 29.62 9.51 9.03
N TYR A 550 28.65 9.78 9.89
CA TYR A 550 28.07 8.73 10.75
C TYR A 550 27.12 7.82 9.99
N ASN A 551 27.39 6.52 10.01
CA ASN A 551 26.53 5.49 9.42
C ASN A 551 25.62 4.87 10.50
N LEU A 552 24.31 5.07 10.35
CA LEU A 552 23.30 4.58 11.28
C LEU A 552 23.18 3.04 11.31
N LEU A 553 23.57 2.34 10.24
CA LEU A 553 23.53 0.88 10.17
C LEU A 553 24.62 0.23 11.02
N THR A 554 25.80 0.82 11.03
CA THR A 554 26.99 0.29 11.72
C THR A 554 27.31 0.99 13.05
N ASP A 555 26.57 2.07 13.38
CA ASP A 555 26.83 2.95 14.54
C ASP A 555 28.28 3.45 14.62
N SER A 556 28.88 3.77 13.46
CA SER A 556 30.28 4.16 13.34
C SER A 556 30.51 5.17 12.21
N ALA A 557 31.73 5.72 12.11
CA ALA A 557 32.12 6.49 10.96
C ALA A 557 32.09 5.59 9.69
N PHE A 558 31.55 6.11 8.61
CA PHE A 558 31.46 5.42 7.34
C PHE A 558 32.83 5.40 6.66
N ASP A 559 33.31 4.25 6.22
CA ASP A 559 34.60 4.08 5.58
C ASP A 559 34.63 4.46 4.08
N GLY A 560 33.50 4.92 3.56
CA GLY A 560 33.31 5.29 2.16
C GLY A 560 32.97 4.13 1.23
N LYS A 561 32.66 2.94 1.77
CA LYS A 561 32.38 1.73 0.96
C LYS A 561 31.10 1.07 1.32
N VAL A 562 30.38 0.58 0.31
CA VAL A 562 29.19 -0.27 0.47
C VAL A 562 29.45 -1.60 -0.24
N ASP A 563 29.29 -2.69 0.48
CA ASP A 563 29.47 -4.03 -0.07
C ASP A 563 28.42 -4.33 -1.16
N GLY A 564 28.69 -5.36 -1.98
CA GLY A 564 27.75 -5.77 -3.01
C GLY A 564 26.44 -6.30 -2.42
N LEU A 565 25.30 -5.86 -2.95
CA LEU A 565 23.95 -6.15 -2.51
C LEU A 565 23.71 -5.69 -1.05
N ASP A 566 24.11 -4.45 -0.75
CA ASP A 566 24.02 -3.87 0.59
C ASP A 566 23.65 -2.38 0.54
N ALA A 567 23.46 -1.78 1.71
CA ALA A 567 23.10 -0.38 1.87
C ALA A 567 23.90 0.30 2.99
N ALA A 568 23.91 1.65 2.96
CA ALA A 568 24.37 2.48 4.08
C ALA A 568 23.39 3.64 4.30
N VAL A 569 23.25 4.09 5.55
CA VAL A 569 22.38 5.20 5.95
C VAL A 569 23.21 6.24 6.69
N ILE A 570 23.46 7.34 6.03
CA ILE A 570 24.47 8.32 6.42
C ILE A 570 23.80 9.61 6.90
N VAL A 571 24.16 10.10 8.09
CA VAL A 571 23.78 11.43 8.59
C VAL A 571 24.73 12.47 8.00
N LEU A 572 24.17 13.48 7.28
CA LEU A 572 24.93 14.52 6.58
C LEU A 572 25.15 15.78 7.40
#